data_4a78fa692099af9198fec79d7cc2d76c
#
_entry.id   4a78fa692099af9198fec79d7cc2d76c
#
_cell.length_a   1.000
_cell.length_b   1.000
_cell.length_c   1.000
_cell.angle_alpha   90.00
_cell.angle_beta   90.00
_cell.angle_gamma   90.00
#
_symmetry.space_group_name_H-M   'P 1'
#
loop_
_entity.id
_entity.type
_entity.pdbx_description
1 polymer ?
#
loop_
_entity_poly.entity_id
_entity_poly.type
_entity_poly.pdbx_seq_one_letter_code
_entity_poly.pdbx_strand_id
1 'polypeptide(L)'
;MPIRSLLRAAVLLAACALAPLVAARTLQADTAGAAAARPPVPLLWKVTGPGDSRLYLLGSFHLLKPQDYPLSPDVEQAFEASQRVVFELSPEDMQSPQLASRMVQAAIRTDGSELKRDLDAATWQKLQAFAAQNQLPLAQMQGMKPWFVGLSISIGQMQKLGLDPALGLDRHFMERAQKTGRKTAGLEDIDTQIGMLDGMTVQEQRQMLAEALDQAGKADEQARLLHDAWRRGDDRLLWTKMAAEMRQQYPQLYQRINTGRNDAWVPKLQPYLQAGQGGTLVVVGTLHLLGSDGVVEKLKAKGYKVERVCSACKAKR
;
A
#
# COMPACT_ATOMS: atom_id res chain seq x y z
N MET A 1 -15.90 22.29 3.55
CA MET A 1 -16.17 20.83 3.53
C MET A 1 -14.85 20.09 3.41
N PRO A 2 -14.54 19.07 4.19
CA PRO A 2 -13.17 18.58 4.38
C PRO A 2 -12.70 17.65 3.24
N ILE A 3 -11.59 18.03 2.64
CA ILE A 3 -10.79 17.30 1.64
C ILE A 3 -10.03 16.16 2.35
N ARG A 4 -10.70 15.16 2.91
CA ARG A 4 -10.07 14.23 3.89
C ARG A 4 -9.65 12.86 3.36
N SER A 5 -9.75 12.57 2.05
CA SER A 5 -9.65 11.18 1.57
C SER A 5 -8.49 10.83 0.63
N LEU A 6 -7.86 11.82 0.02
CA LEU A 6 -6.89 11.60 -1.08
C LEU A 6 -5.63 10.81 -0.69
N LEU A 7 -5.08 11.08 0.49
CA LEU A 7 -3.79 10.51 0.88
C LEU A 7 -3.86 9.08 1.37
N ARG A 8 -5.01 8.65 1.85
CA ARG A 8 -5.19 7.35 2.48
C ARG A 8 -4.85 6.20 1.54
N ALA A 9 -5.14 6.34 0.25
CA ALA A 9 -4.84 5.32 -0.74
C ALA A 9 -3.46 5.50 -1.40
N ALA A 10 -3.04 6.73 -1.67
CA ALA A 10 -1.75 6.99 -2.33
C ALA A 10 -0.55 6.63 -1.45
N VAL A 11 -0.65 6.86 -0.13
CA VAL A 11 0.43 6.53 0.82
C VAL A 11 0.64 5.03 0.97
N LEU A 12 -0.43 4.24 0.95
CA LEU A 12 -0.33 2.78 1.02
C LEU A 12 0.26 2.16 -0.26
N LEU A 13 0.11 2.83 -1.41
CA LEU A 13 0.60 2.35 -2.70
C LEU A 13 2.09 2.64 -2.96
N ALA A 14 2.62 3.74 -2.42
CA ALA A 14 3.98 4.19 -2.72
C ALA A 14 5.00 3.95 -1.59
N ALA A 15 4.58 3.48 -0.42
CA ALA A 15 5.47 3.20 0.71
C ALA A 15 6.55 2.14 0.39
N CYS A 16 6.28 1.28 -0.59
CA CYS A 16 7.25 0.29 -1.03
C CYS A 16 8.48 0.89 -1.74
N ALA A 17 8.37 2.06 -2.36
CA ALA A 17 9.42 2.61 -3.23
C ALA A 17 10.50 3.44 -2.51
N LEU A 18 10.29 3.87 -1.27
CA LEU A 18 11.18 4.82 -0.59
C LEU A 18 12.02 4.22 0.57
N ALA A 19 12.07 2.91 0.70
CA ALA A 19 12.64 2.23 1.87
C ALA A 19 14.18 2.11 2.01
N PRO A 20 15.09 2.54 1.11
CA PRO A 20 16.51 2.21 1.29
C PRO A 20 17.41 3.29 1.87
N LEU A 21 16.95 4.34 2.52
CA LEU A 21 17.84 5.44 2.96
C LEU A 21 17.95 5.66 4.48
N VAL A 22 17.51 4.73 5.32
CA VAL A 22 17.72 4.84 6.77
C VAL A 22 18.67 3.74 7.24
N ALA A 23 19.86 4.15 7.70
CA ALA A 23 20.88 3.30 8.29
C ALA A 23 20.28 2.40 9.40
N ALA A 24 20.64 1.13 9.36
CA ALA A 24 20.27 0.13 10.35
C ALA A 24 20.68 0.58 11.77
N ARG A 25 19.71 1.02 12.56
CA ARG A 25 19.84 1.06 14.01
C ARG A 25 19.48 -0.31 14.54
N THR A 26 20.44 -0.99 15.11
CA THR A 26 20.23 -2.20 15.90
C THR A 26 19.31 -1.86 17.08
N LEU A 27 18.05 -2.22 16.98
CA LEU A 27 17.13 -2.20 18.11
C LEU A 27 17.44 -3.41 18.98
N GLN A 28 18.02 -3.17 20.14
CA GLN A 28 18.01 -4.14 21.23
C GLN A 28 16.55 -4.37 21.64
N ALA A 29 16.13 -5.62 21.55
CA ALA A 29 14.81 -6.04 21.97
C ALA A 29 14.76 -6.01 23.52
N ASP A 30 14.01 -5.05 24.07
CA ASP A 30 13.56 -5.11 25.46
C ASP A 30 12.54 -6.24 25.59
N THR A 31 13.00 -7.36 26.14
CA THR A 31 12.16 -8.51 26.51
C THR A 31 11.47 -8.27 27.85
N ALA A 32 10.61 -7.27 27.92
CA ALA A 32 9.65 -7.16 29.03
C ALA A 32 8.32 -7.78 28.57
N GLY A 33 7.85 -8.81 29.27
CA GLY A 33 6.72 -9.67 28.95
C GLY A 33 5.41 -8.95 28.61
N ALA A 34 5.28 -8.51 27.38
CA ALA A 34 4.01 -8.13 26.80
C ALA A 34 3.30 -9.42 26.40
N ALA A 35 2.09 -9.65 26.93
CA ALA A 35 1.21 -10.73 26.47
C ALA A 35 1.18 -10.70 24.92
N ALA A 36 1.56 -11.82 24.28
CA ALA A 36 1.68 -11.92 22.83
C ALA A 36 0.40 -11.37 22.17
N ALA A 37 0.54 -10.31 21.41
CA ALA A 37 -0.59 -9.72 20.72
C ALA A 37 -1.23 -10.77 19.81
N ARG A 38 -2.57 -10.84 19.79
CA ARG A 38 -3.26 -11.79 18.90
C ARG A 38 -2.87 -11.48 17.44
N PRO A 39 -2.63 -12.52 16.61
CA PRO A 39 -2.39 -12.35 15.20
C PRO A 39 -3.46 -11.49 14.53
N PRO A 40 -3.11 -10.69 13.49
CA PRO A 40 -4.10 -9.96 12.71
C PRO A 40 -5.14 -10.90 12.08
N VAL A 41 -6.38 -10.47 12.03
CA VAL A 41 -7.45 -11.17 11.33
C VAL A 41 -7.24 -10.98 9.82
N PRO A 42 -7.09 -12.05 9.01
CA PRO A 42 -6.64 -11.90 7.64
C PRO A 42 -7.69 -11.25 6.73
N LEU A 43 -7.26 -10.36 5.86
CA LEU A 43 -7.96 -9.93 4.66
C LEU A 43 -7.54 -10.85 3.51
N LEU A 44 -8.02 -12.10 3.60
CA LEU A 44 -7.62 -13.20 2.74
C LEU A 44 -8.84 -13.81 2.05
N TRP A 45 -8.77 -13.98 0.73
CA TRP A 45 -9.79 -14.67 -0.06
C TRP A 45 -9.15 -15.81 -0.87
N LYS A 46 -9.90 -16.91 -1.01
CA LYS A 46 -9.57 -18.02 -1.88
C LYS A 46 -10.44 -17.94 -3.13
N VAL A 47 -9.81 -17.93 -4.29
CA VAL A 47 -10.45 -18.06 -5.60
C VAL A 47 -10.18 -19.48 -6.09
N THR A 48 -11.24 -20.17 -6.53
CA THR A 48 -11.13 -21.53 -7.04
C THR A 48 -11.36 -21.50 -8.55
N GLY A 49 -10.40 -22.03 -9.30
CA GLY A 49 -10.49 -22.24 -10.74
C GLY A 49 -10.72 -23.71 -11.10
N PRO A 50 -10.73 -24.05 -12.40
CA PRO A 50 -10.85 -25.43 -12.89
C PRO A 50 -9.70 -26.32 -12.38
N GLY A 51 -9.99 -27.61 -12.17
CA GLY A 51 -8.98 -28.60 -11.78
C GLY A 51 -8.27 -28.30 -10.46
N ASP A 52 -9.01 -27.77 -9.49
CA ASP A 52 -8.51 -27.39 -8.15
C ASP A 52 -7.38 -26.35 -8.15
N SER A 53 -7.18 -25.62 -9.23
CA SER A 53 -6.29 -24.46 -9.22
C SER A 53 -6.78 -23.44 -8.20
N ARG A 54 -5.85 -22.88 -7.43
CA ARG A 54 -6.19 -22.00 -6.29
C ARG A 54 -5.39 -20.72 -6.36
N LEU A 55 -6.08 -19.61 -6.20
CA LEU A 55 -5.46 -18.32 -6.04
C LEU A 55 -5.90 -17.73 -4.72
N TYR A 56 -4.96 -17.37 -3.88
CA TYR A 56 -5.21 -16.67 -2.62
C TYR A 56 -4.92 -15.19 -2.81
N LEU A 57 -5.88 -14.34 -2.50
CA LEU A 57 -5.74 -12.88 -2.53
C LEU A 57 -5.56 -12.39 -1.10
N LEU A 58 -4.40 -11.85 -0.78
CA LEU A 58 -4.05 -11.32 0.54
C LEU A 58 -3.93 -9.80 0.48
N GLY A 59 -4.76 -9.12 1.27
CA GLY A 59 -4.73 -7.67 1.43
C GLY A 59 -3.58 -7.23 2.32
N SER A 60 -2.59 -6.60 1.70
CA SER A 60 -1.41 -6.06 2.37
C SER A 60 -1.66 -4.71 3.03
N PHE A 61 -0.92 -4.46 4.09
CA PHE A 61 -0.64 -3.14 4.62
C PHE A 61 0.88 -2.92 4.54
N HIS A 62 1.30 -1.92 3.77
CA HIS A 62 2.71 -1.77 3.35
C HIS A 62 3.66 -1.32 4.46
N LEU A 63 3.13 -0.86 5.59
CA LEU A 63 3.88 -0.47 6.77
C LEU A 63 3.28 -1.16 8.00
N LEU A 64 4.06 -1.98 8.67
CA LEU A 64 3.59 -2.73 9.83
C LEU A 64 4.46 -2.47 11.06
N LYS A 65 4.07 -3.07 12.18
CA LYS A 65 4.79 -3.04 13.45
C LYS A 65 5.27 -4.43 13.82
N PRO A 66 6.29 -4.58 14.68
CA PRO A 66 6.70 -5.90 15.18
C PRO A 66 5.55 -6.70 15.78
N GLN A 67 4.58 -6.02 16.42
CA GLN A 67 3.43 -6.64 17.06
C GLN A 67 2.37 -7.17 16.07
N ASP A 68 2.52 -6.91 14.78
CA ASP A 68 1.65 -7.46 13.73
C ASP A 68 2.04 -8.89 13.36
N TYR A 69 3.15 -9.36 13.88
CA TYR A 69 3.64 -10.72 13.75
C TYR A 69 3.56 -11.50 15.06
N PRO A 70 3.36 -12.83 15.01
CA PRO A 70 3.20 -13.66 13.82
C PRO A 70 1.87 -13.41 13.10
N LEU A 71 1.80 -13.80 11.83
CA LEU A 71 0.57 -13.76 11.04
C LEU A 71 -0.39 -14.86 11.46
N SER A 72 -1.65 -14.77 11.03
CA SER A 72 -2.64 -15.81 11.35
C SER A 72 -2.32 -17.14 10.66
N PRO A 73 -2.71 -18.29 11.26
CA PRO A 73 -2.54 -19.60 10.64
C PRO A 73 -3.18 -19.71 9.25
N ASP A 74 -4.27 -19.00 8.98
CA ASP A 74 -4.91 -18.98 7.67
C ASP A 74 -3.98 -18.41 6.58
N VAL A 75 -3.24 -17.36 6.90
CA VAL A 75 -2.27 -16.73 5.99
C VAL A 75 -1.06 -17.64 5.79
N GLU A 76 -0.56 -18.26 6.86
CA GLU A 76 0.55 -19.20 6.78
C GLU A 76 0.18 -20.41 5.89
N GLN A 77 -1.01 -20.97 6.08
CA GLN A 77 -1.50 -22.09 5.26
C GLN A 77 -1.67 -21.69 3.79
N ALA A 78 -2.16 -20.47 3.50
CA ALA A 78 -2.27 -19.99 2.14
C ALA A 78 -0.90 -19.85 1.46
N PHE A 79 0.11 -19.38 2.19
CA PHE A 79 1.48 -19.31 1.68
C PHE A 79 2.06 -20.71 1.44
N GLU A 80 1.92 -21.63 2.39
CA GLU A 80 2.44 -23.01 2.25
C GLU A 80 1.76 -23.78 1.11
N ALA A 81 0.47 -23.54 0.87
CA ALA A 81 -0.28 -24.12 -0.26
C ALA A 81 0.05 -23.48 -1.61
N SER A 82 0.92 -22.47 -1.65
CA SER A 82 1.25 -21.71 -2.87
C SER A 82 2.66 -22.03 -3.37
N GLN A 83 2.77 -22.38 -4.65
CA GLN A 83 4.05 -22.63 -5.32
C GLN A 83 4.71 -21.35 -5.85
N ARG A 84 3.94 -20.28 -5.95
CA ARG A 84 4.38 -18.94 -6.38
C ARG A 84 3.73 -17.84 -5.58
N VAL A 85 4.37 -16.68 -5.57
CA VAL A 85 3.84 -15.47 -4.96
C VAL A 85 3.87 -14.33 -5.98
N VAL A 86 2.74 -13.65 -6.13
CA VAL A 86 2.57 -12.53 -7.06
C VAL A 86 2.35 -11.26 -6.25
N PHE A 87 3.02 -10.19 -6.65
CA PHE A 87 3.00 -8.89 -5.98
C PHE A 87 2.54 -7.79 -6.94
N GLU A 88 2.39 -6.57 -6.45
CA GLU A 88 2.21 -5.40 -7.32
C GLU A 88 3.45 -5.19 -8.18
N LEU A 89 4.62 -5.02 -7.56
CA LEU A 89 5.93 -5.05 -8.20
C LEU A 89 6.63 -6.38 -7.89
N SER A 90 7.43 -6.86 -8.83
CA SER A 90 8.28 -8.04 -8.58
C SER A 90 9.30 -7.76 -7.47
N PRO A 91 9.81 -8.79 -6.75
CA PRO A 91 10.90 -8.59 -5.80
C PRO A 91 12.15 -7.99 -6.45
N GLU A 92 12.42 -8.32 -7.70
CA GLU A 92 13.53 -7.79 -8.50
C GLU A 92 13.38 -6.28 -8.71
N ASP A 93 12.20 -5.83 -9.11
CA ASP A 93 11.88 -4.41 -9.29
C ASP A 93 11.94 -3.67 -7.96
N MET A 94 11.35 -4.26 -6.92
CA MET A 94 11.29 -3.64 -5.58
C MET A 94 12.68 -3.48 -4.94
N GLN A 95 13.59 -4.41 -5.17
CA GLN A 95 14.97 -4.39 -4.66
C GLN A 95 15.93 -3.69 -5.62
N SER A 96 15.46 -3.26 -6.79
CA SER A 96 16.30 -2.61 -7.79
C SER A 96 16.84 -1.26 -7.27
N PRO A 97 18.15 -1.05 -7.29
CA PRO A 97 18.74 0.27 -7.00
C PRO A 97 18.18 1.38 -7.90
N GLN A 98 17.66 1.00 -9.08
CA GLN A 98 17.07 1.92 -10.03
C GLN A 98 15.71 2.47 -9.56
N LEU A 99 14.94 1.71 -8.76
CA LEU A 99 13.62 2.17 -8.29
C LEU A 99 13.71 3.50 -7.56
N ALA A 100 14.56 3.61 -6.56
CA ALA A 100 14.73 4.85 -5.78
C ALA A 100 15.26 6.00 -6.65
N SER A 101 16.26 5.74 -7.51
CA SER A 101 16.82 6.77 -8.39
C SER A 101 15.81 7.28 -9.42
N ARG A 102 15.01 6.39 -10.01
CA ARG A 102 13.96 6.75 -10.98
C ARG A 102 12.80 7.50 -10.31
N MET A 103 12.43 7.12 -9.08
CA MET A 103 11.42 7.82 -8.29
C MET A 103 11.88 9.27 -8.01
N VAL A 104 13.13 9.47 -7.59
CA VAL A 104 13.70 10.80 -7.36
C VAL A 104 13.81 11.59 -8.67
N GLN A 105 14.26 10.97 -9.77
CA GLN A 105 14.33 11.62 -11.08
C GLN A 105 12.94 12.10 -11.57
N ALA A 106 11.91 11.27 -11.40
CA ALA A 106 10.54 11.65 -11.73
C ALA A 106 10.02 12.80 -10.84
N ALA A 107 10.47 12.86 -9.60
CA ALA A 107 10.07 13.87 -8.62
C ALA A 107 10.76 15.23 -8.82
N ILE A 108 11.93 15.27 -9.45
CA ILE A 108 12.67 16.52 -9.68
C ILE A 108 11.96 17.38 -10.72
N ARG A 109 11.89 18.67 -10.45
CA ARG A 109 11.42 19.68 -11.40
C ARG A 109 12.53 20.02 -12.39
N THR A 110 12.26 19.86 -13.67
CA THR A 110 13.25 20.10 -14.73
C THR A 110 13.02 21.41 -15.48
N ASP A 111 11.95 22.14 -15.15
CA ASP A 111 11.55 23.38 -15.80
C ASP A 111 12.09 24.66 -15.13
N GLY A 112 12.99 24.50 -14.14
CA GLY A 112 13.57 25.61 -13.37
C GLY A 112 12.57 26.31 -12.43
N SER A 113 11.35 25.80 -12.31
CA SER A 113 10.35 26.37 -11.40
C SER A 113 10.50 25.80 -9.98
N GLU A 114 9.90 26.49 -9.01
CA GLU A 114 9.87 26.08 -7.62
C GLU A 114 8.51 25.46 -7.24
N LEU A 115 8.53 24.55 -6.26
CA LEU A 115 7.32 23.94 -5.67
C LEU A 115 6.28 24.99 -5.27
N LYS A 116 6.72 26.12 -4.71
CA LYS A 116 5.85 27.22 -4.28
C LYS A 116 4.91 27.71 -5.39
N ARG A 117 5.37 27.70 -6.66
CA ARG A 117 4.56 28.15 -7.81
C ARG A 117 3.27 27.34 -7.97
N ASP A 118 3.32 26.07 -7.65
CA ASP A 118 2.19 25.15 -7.82
C ASP A 118 1.24 25.14 -6.63
N LEU A 119 1.59 25.81 -5.52
CA LEU A 119 0.81 25.80 -4.29
C LEU A 119 0.02 27.11 -4.13
N ASP A 120 -1.20 27.00 -3.58
CA ASP A 120 -1.88 28.18 -3.06
C ASP A 120 -1.22 28.68 -1.76
N ALA A 121 -1.54 29.93 -1.38
CA ALA A 121 -0.94 30.57 -0.22
C ALA A 121 -1.15 29.78 1.09
N ALA A 122 -2.33 29.19 1.25
CA ALA A 122 -2.67 28.41 2.46
C ALA A 122 -1.84 27.11 2.54
N THR A 123 -1.73 26.38 1.44
CA THR A 123 -0.93 25.16 1.37
C THR A 123 0.56 25.46 1.56
N TRP A 124 1.04 26.57 0.98
CA TRP A 124 2.43 27.01 1.18
C TRP A 124 2.72 27.35 2.64
N GLN A 125 1.87 28.10 3.30
CA GLN A 125 2.03 28.42 4.74
C GLN A 125 2.04 27.18 5.60
N LYS A 126 1.16 26.20 5.33
CA LYS A 126 1.15 24.92 6.03
C LYS A 126 2.46 24.15 5.85
N LEU A 127 2.99 24.13 4.61
CA LEU A 127 4.27 23.47 4.33
C LEU A 127 5.42 24.14 5.06
N GLN A 128 5.47 25.47 5.11
CA GLN A 128 6.48 26.23 5.84
C GLN A 128 6.43 25.91 7.35
N ALA A 129 5.24 25.94 7.93
CA ALA A 129 5.05 25.60 9.36
C ALA A 129 5.44 24.16 9.66
N PHE A 130 5.03 23.22 8.81
CA PHE A 130 5.39 21.81 8.93
C PHE A 130 6.91 21.58 8.84
N ALA A 131 7.56 22.20 7.86
CA ALA A 131 9.01 22.08 7.67
C ALA A 131 9.77 22.66 8.89
N ALA A 132 9.35 23.82 9.40
CA ALA A 132 9.95 24.42 10.59
C ALA A 132 9.79 23.53 11.83
N GLN A 133 8.59 23.02 12.11
CA GLN A 133 8.31 22.13 13.25
C GLN A 133 9.08 20.82 13.21
N ASN A 134 9.34 20.30 12.01
CA ASN A 134 10.01 19.02 11.80
C ASN A 134 11.48 19.16 11.40
N GLN A 135 12.03 20.39 11.42
CA GLN A 135 13.43 20.71 11.05
C GLN A 135 13.81 20.20 9.65
N LEU A 136 12.85 20.28 8.70
CA LEU A 136 13.07 19.81 7.34
C LEU A 136 13.65 20.93 6.45
N PRO A 137 14.55 20.59 5.51
CA PRO A 137 15.21 21.58 4.66
C PRO A 137 14.25 22.05 3.55
N LEU A 138 13.40 23.02 3.84
CA LEU A 138 12.40 23.56 2.91
C LEU A 138 13.01 24.00 1.56
N ALA A 139 14.22 24.53 1.58
CA ALA A 139 14.92 24.93 0.35
C ALA A 139 15.15 23.74 -0.60
N GLN A 140 15.48 22.56 -0.08
CA GLN A 140 15.68 21.36 -0.89
C GLN A 140 14.34 20.83 -1.46
N MET A 141 13.22 21.09 -0.78
CA MET A 141 11.90 20.68 -1.27
C MET A 141 11.44 21.49 -2.47
N GLN A 142 11.98 22.71 -2.69
CA GLN A 142 11.56 23.58 -3.80
C GLN A 142 11.83 22.96 -5.18
N GLY A 143 12.84 22.13 -5.31
CA GLY A 143 13.16 21.41 -6.54
C GLY A 143 12.31 20.17 -6.80
N MET A 144 11.34 19.85 -5.92
CA MET A 144 10.54 18.63 -6.02
C MET A 144 9.10 18.91 -6.44
N LYS A 145 8.47 17.94 -7.11
CA LYS A 145 7.05 18.00 -7.47
C LYS A 145 6.17 17.81 -6.22
N PRO A 146 4.96 18.39 -6.15
CA PRO A 146 4.10 18.34 -4.98
C PRO A 146 3.75 16.91 -4.54
N TRP A 147 3.55 15.98 -5.49
CA TRP A 147 3.22 14.58 -5.17
C TRP A 147 4.29 13.88 -4.33
N PHE A 148 5.56 14.14 -4.64
CA PHE A 148 6.67 13.51 -3.94
C PHE A 148 6.83 14.05 -2.51
N VAL A 149 6.66 15.37 -2.35
CA VAL A 149 6.70 16.00 -1.03
C VAL A 149 5.55 15.49 -0.16
N GLY A 150 4.33 15.43 -0.72
CA GLY A 150 3.16 14.90 -0.01
C GLY A 150 3.33 13.46 0.42
N LEU A 151 3.85 12.60 -0.48
CA LEU A 151 4.14 11.20 -0.20
C LEU A 151 5.18 11.06 0.91
N SER A 152 6.28 11.82 0.83
CA SER A 152 7.36 11.78 1.82
C SER A 152 6.87 12.21 3.22
N ILE A 153 6.06 13.26 3.30
CA ILE A 153 5.42 13.69 4.55
C ILE A 153 4.57 12.56 5.13
N SER A 154 3.74 11.94 4.31
CA SER A 154 2.82 10.90 4.77
C SER A 154 3.54 9.66 5.28
N ILE A 155 4.56 9.19 4.58
CA ILE A 155 5.41 8.06 5.04
C ILE A 155 6.12 8.42 6.34
N GLY A 156 6.71 9.61 6.42
CA GLY A 156 7.39 10.08 7.63
C GLY A 156 6.46 10.15 8.85
N GLN A 157 5.19 10.56 8.67
CA GLN A 157 4.21 10.55 9.76
C GLN A 157 3.86 9.12 10.20
N MET A 158 3.69 8.18 9.27
CA MET A 158 3.44 6.77 9.61
C MET A 158 4.61 6.16 10.36
N GLN A 159 5.85 6.47 9.95
CA GLN A 159 7.06 5.99 10.64
C GLN A 159 7.15 6.53 12.08
N LYS A 160 6.75 7.79 12.34
CA LYS A 160 6.67 8.34 13.71
C LYS A 160 5.72 7.55 14.61
N LEU A 161 4.71 6.88 14.04
CA LEU A 161 3.78 6.00 14.74
C LEU A 161 4.31 4.57 14.94
N GLY A 162 5.56 4.33 14.54
CA GLY A 162 6.19 3.03 14.59
C GLY A 162 5.74 2.06 13.50
N LEU A 163 5.06 2.58 12.46
CA LEU A 163 4.77 1.82 11.25
C LEU A 163 5.99 1.84 10.35
N ASP A 164 6.57 0.67 10.08
CA ASP A 164 7.83 0.53 9.35
C ASP A 164 7.60 -0.15 8.00
N PRO A 165 7.98 0.47 6.87
CA PRO A 165 7.92 -0.17 5.56
C PRO A 165 8.82 -1.41 5.45
N ALA A 166 9.88 -1.51 6.25
CA ALA A 166 10.70 -2.73 6.31
C ALA A 166 9.93 -3.94 6.86
N LEU A 167 8.87 -3.69 7.62
CA LEU A 167 7.98 -4.71 8.18
C LEU A 167 6.69 -4.91 7.36
N GLY A 168 6.53 -4.19 6.24
CA GLY A 168 5.35 -4.32 5.39
C GLY A 168 5.08 -5.75 4.94
N LEU A 169 3.79 -6.10 4.81
CA LEU A 169 3.39 -7.47 4.51
C LEU A 169 3.92 -7.97 3.16
N ASP A 170 3.99 -7.07 2.18
CA ASP A 170 4.57 -7.38 0.85
C ASP A 170 6.03 -7.78 1.01
N ARG A 171 6.82 -6.97 1.69
CA ARG A 171 8.24 -7.23 1.90
C ARG A 171 8.48 -8.52 2.66
N HIS A 172 7.68 -8.77 3.68
CA HIS A 172 7.72 -10.02 4.44
C HIS A 172 7.57 -11.25 3.52
N PHE A 173 6.58 -11.24 2.61
CA PHE A 173 6.37 -12.34 1.69
C PHE A 173 7.38 -12.38 0.54
N MET A 174 7.91 -11.25 0.10
CA MET A 174 9.03 -11.22 -0.86
C MET A 174 10.26 -11.94 -0.29
N GLU A 175 10.65 -11.60 0.93
CA GLU A 175 11.79 -12.25 1.61
C GLU A 175 11.53 -13.74 1.86
N ARG A 176 10.32 -14.11 2.25
CA ARG A 176 9.95 -15.53 2.44
C ARG A 176 9.95 -16.30 1.14
N ALA A 177 9.41 -15.74 0.06
CA ALA A 177 9.41 -16.38 -1.24
C ALA A 177 10.85 -16.64 -1.73
N GLN A 178 11.74 -15.65 -1.56
CA GLN A 178 13.15 -15.79 -1.90
C GLN A 178 13.84 -16.88 -1.06
N LYS A 179 13.66 -16.86 0.27
CA LYS A 179 14.24 -17.86 1.18
C LYS A 179 13.78 -19.30 0.88
N THR A 180 12.55 -19.45 0.39
CA THR A 180 11.96 -20.77 0.10
C THR A 180 12.03 -21.15 -1.37
N GLY A 181 12.68 -20.35 -2.22
CA GLY A 181 12.83 -20.63 -3.65
C GLY A 181 11.51 -20.62 -4.44
N ARG A 182 10.46 -19.97 -3.92
CA ARG A 182 9.19 -19.87 -4.65
C ARG A 182 9.31 -18.92 -5.82
N LYS A 183 8.65 -19.24 -6.93
CA LYS A 183 8.56 -18.35 -8.08
C LYS A 183 7.83 -17.06 -7.71
N THR A 184 8.34 -15.94 -8.19
CA THR A 184 7.73 -14.61 -7.97
C THR A 184 7.37 -13.95 -9.28
N ALA A 185 6.43 -13.00 -9.24
CA ALA A 185 6.06 -12.14 -10.36
C ALA A 185 5.47 -10.81 -9.87
N GLY A 186 5.55 -9.78 -10.71
CA GLY A 186 4.86 -8.51 -10.55
C GLY A 186 3.62 -8.41 -11.44
N LEU A 187 2.59 -7.74 -10.97
CA LEU A 187 1.42 -7.34 -11.78
C LEU A 187 1.71 -6.08 -12.59
N GLU A 188 2.67 -5.29 -12.15
CA GLU A 188 3.13 -4.05 -12.77
C GLU A 188 4.65 -3.98 -12.76
N ASP A 189 5.18 -3.02 -13.50
CA ASP A 189 6.58 -2.62 -13.49
C ASP A 189 6.79 -1.26 -12.81
N ILE A 190 8.06 -0.89 -12.62
CA ILE A 190 8.47 0.38 -12.00
C ILE A 190 7.90 1.58 -12.75
N ASP A 191 7.91 1.54 -14.08
CA ASP A 191 7.45 2.67 -14.90
C ASP A 191 5.96 2.91 -14.76
N THR A 192 5.18 1.86 -14.68
CA THR A 192 3.74 1.93 -14.43
C THR A 192 3.45 2.61 -13.09
N GLN A 193 4.15 2.23 -12.01
CA GLN A 193 3.91 2.84 -10.70
C GLN A 193 4.40 4.28 -10.60
N ILE A 194 5.57 4.59 -11.13
CA ILE A 194 6.07 5.97 -11.15
C ILE A 194 5.16 6.84 -12.03
N GLY A 195 4.79 6.35 -13.21
CA GLY A 195 3.92 7.07 -14.14
C GLY A 195 2.52 7.34 -13.56
N MET A 196 2.01 6.48 -12.69
CA MET A 196 0.77 6.72 -11.98
C MET A 196 0.85 7.98 -11.09
N LEU A 197 1.96 8.17 -10.37
CA LEU A 197 2.17 9.32 -9.49
C LEU A 197 2.56 10.58 -10.28
N ASP A 198 3.52 10.45 -11.17
CA ASP A 198 4.05 11.57 -11.95
C ASP A 198 3.07 12.09 -13.03
N GLY A 199 2.20 11.22 -13.51
CA GLY A 199 1.13 11.56 -14.45
C GLY A 199 -0.08 12.27 -13.84
N MET A 200 -0.09 12.56 -12.54
CA MET A 200 -1.12 13.40 -11.92
C MET A 200 -1.05 14.83 -12.44
N THR A 201 -2.21 15.47 -12.63
CA THR A 201 -2.27 16.91 -12.92
C THR A 201 -1.67 17.71 -11.75
N VAL A 202 -1.20 18.93 -12.03
CA VAL A 202 -0.68 19.83 -10.98
C VAL A 202 -1.71 20.04 -9.86
N GLN A 203 -3.00 20.07 -10.21
CA GLN A 203 -4.07 20.20 -9.23
C GLN A 203 -4.17 18.96 -8.33
N GLU A 204 -4.12 17.75 -8.89
CA GLU A 204 -4.15 16.50 -8.11
C GLU A 204 -2.94 16.40 -7.19
N GLN A 205 -1.75 16.74 -7.71
CA GLN A 205 -0.51 16.73 -6.91
C GLN A 205 -0.56 17.74 -5.76
N ARG A 206 -1.06 18.95 -5.99
CA ARG A 206 -1.27 19.97 -4.96
C ARG A 206 -2.26 19.52 -3.92
N GLN A 207 -3.38 18.92 -4.32
CA GLN A 207 -4.37 18.38 -3.41
C GLN A 207 -3.77 17.27 -2.53
N MET A 208 -2.97 16.39 -3.11
CA MET A 208 -2.26 15.35 -2.37
C MET A 208 -1.34 15.94 -1.30
N LEU A 209 -0.55 16.97 -1.64
CA LEU A 209 0.32 17.63 -0.66
C LEU A 209 -0.48 18.36 0.42
N ALA A 210 -1.53 19.11 0.04
CA ALA A 210 -2.37 19.82 1.00
C ALA A 210 -2.97 18.86 2.04
N GLU A 211 -3.45 17.71 1.58
CA GLU A 211 -4.00 16.69 2.45
C GLU A 211 -2.94 16.04 3.35
N ALA A 212 -1.71 15.78 2.83
CA ALA A 212 -0.60 15.30 3.64
C ALA A 212 -0.32 16.23 4.83
N LEU A 213 -0.34 17.54 4.58
CA LEU A 213 -0.13 18.56 5.59
C LEU A 213 -1.27 18.66 6.59
N ASP A 214 -2.53 18.56 6.11
CA ASP A 214 -3.71 18.57 6.98
C ASP A 214 -3.81 17.32 7.86
N GLN A 215 -3.34 16.21 7.36
CA GLN A 215 -3.25 14.96 8.09
C GLN A 215 -2.11 14.96 9.11
N ALA A 216 -0.99 15.63 8.81
CA ALA A 216 0.18 15.63 9.70
C ALA A 216 -0.13 16.10 11.14
N GLY A 217 -1.15 16.97 11.32
CA GLY A 217 -1.66 17.37 12.63
C GLY A 217 -2.64 16.38 13.30
N LYS A 218 -3.13 15.37 12.56
CA LYS A 218 -4.12 14.37 13.00
C LYS A 218 -3.71 12.95 12.66
N ALA A 219 -2.47 12.77 12.17
CA ALA A 219 -1.98 11.52 11.60
C ALA A 219 -2.11 10.34 12.56
N ASP A 220 -1.92 10.58 13.86
CA ASP A 220 -1.94 9.56 14.89
C ASP A 220 -3.27 8.80 14.95
N GLU A 221 -4.38 9.52 14.95
CA GLU A 221 -5.71 8.91 15.10
C GLU A 221 -6.10 8.12 13.84
N GLN A 222 -5.86 8.68 12.67
CA GLN A 222 -6.31 8.05 11.41
C GLN A 222 -5.43 6.88 10.99
N ALA A 223 -4.11 7.01 11.11
CA ALA A 223 -3.21 5.90 10.81
C ALA A 223 -3.45 4.73 11.78
N ARG A 224 -3.67 5.02 13.07
CA ARG A 224 -4.08 4.00 14.06
C ARG A 224 -5.41 3.37 13.68
N LEU A 225 -6.42 4.17 13.32
CA LEU A 225 -7.74 3.66 12.91
C LEU A 225 -7.63 2.68 11.74
N LEU A 226 -6.87 3.02 10.70
CA LEU A 226 -6.71 2.17 9.51
C LEU A 226 -5.87 0.92 9.82
N HIS A 227 -4.77 1.07 10.56
CA HIS A 227 -3.95 -0.06 10.98
C HIS A 227 -4.74 -1.02 11.88
N ASP A 228 -5.49 -0.50 12.85
CA ASP A 228 -6.37 -1.30 13.70
C ASP A 228 -7.51 -1.95 12.93
N ALA A 229 -8.08 -1.29 11.92
CA ALA A 229 -9.09 -1.88 11.05
C ALA A 229 -8.50 -3.03 10.23
N TRP A 230 -7.27 -2.86 9.69
CA TRP A 230 -6.56 -3.94 9.01
C TRP A 230 -6.28 -5.11 9.96
N ARG A 231 -5.78 -4.85 11.16
CA ARG A 231 -5.56 -5.90 12.17
C ARG A 231 -6.83 -6.69 12.54
N ARG A 232 -7.99 -6.00 12.57
CA ARG A 232 -9.28 -6.64 12.85
C ARG A 232 -9.94 -7.28 11.64
N GLY A 233 -9.35 -7.12 10.44
CA GLY A 233 -9.94 -7.60 9.19
C GLY A 233 -11.24 -6.90 8.82
N ASP A 234 -11.41 -5.64 9.24
CA ASP A 234 -12.59 -4.81 9.01
C ASP A 234 -12.53 -4.19 7.59
N ASP A 235 -12.91 -5.00 6.61
CA ASP A 235 -12.92 -4.63 5.20
C ASP A 235 -13.89 -3.47 4.91
N ARG A 236 -15.00 -3.39 5.62
CA ARG A 236 -16.00 -2.32 5.46
C ARG A 236 -15.45 -0.97 5.91
N LEU A 237 -14.79 -0.93 7.08
CA LEU A 237 -14.19 0.30 7.60
C LEU A 237 -13.05 0.77 6.70
N LEU A 238 -12.18 -0.16 6.27
CA LEU A 238 -11.10 0.13 5.35
C LEU A 238 -11.62 0.70 4.03
N TRP A 239 -12.61 0.05 3.41
CA TRP A 239 -13.25 0.55 2.21
C TRP A 239 -13.81 1.96 2.40
N THR A 240 -14.62 2.16 3.43
CA THR A 240 -15.28 3.45 3.70
C THR A 240 -14.28 4.57 3.92
N LYS A 241 -13.20 4.28 4.69
CA LYS A 241 -12.24 5.31 5.10
C LYS A 241 -11.11 5.55 4.11
N MET A 242 -10.79 4.57 3.25
CA MET A 242 -9.68 4.69 2.29
C MET A 242 -10.16 5.04 0.88
N ALA A 243 -11.31 4.53 0.47
CA ALA A 243 -11.69 4.54 -0.93
C ALA A 243 -13.00 5.24 -1.26
N ALA A 244 -14.06 5.03 -0.47
CA ALA A 244 -15.38 5.50 -0.83
C ALA A 244 -15.45 7.03 -0.97
N GLU A 245 -14.81 7.76 -0.07
CA GLU A 245 -14.73 9.22 -0.13
C GLU A 245 -13.91 9.69 -1.34
N MET A 246 -12.77 9.06 -1.61
CA MET A 246 -11.94 9.38 -2.77
C MET A 246 -12.67 9.11 -4.09
N ARG A 247 -13.32 7.95 -4.18
CA ARG A 247 -14.12 7.60 -5.37
C ARG A 247 -15.20 8.65 -5.65
N GLN A 248 -15.82 9.19 -4.62
CA GLN A 248 -16.87 10.20 -4.74
C GLN A 248 -16.31 11.59 -5.10
N GLN A 249 -15.24 12.01 -4.43
CA GLN A 249 -14.71 13.38 -4.54
C GLN A 249 -13.70 13.53 -5.68
N TYR A 250 -12.95 12.47 -6.00
CA TYR A 250 -11.85 12.47 -6.95
C TYR A 250 -11.89 11.23 -7.86
N PRO A 251 -12.94 11.05 -8.65
CA PRO A 251 -13.17 9.82 -9.42
C PRO A 251 -12.04 9.52 -10.41
N GLN A 252 -11.42 10.54 -11.02
CA GLN A 252 -10.32 10.34 -11.96
C GLN A 252 -9.05 9.84 -11.25
N LEU A 253 -8.72 10.40 -10.09
CA LEU A 253 -7.60 9.93 -9.28
C LEU A 253 -7.86 8.50 -8.79
N TYR A 254 -9.06 8.22 -8.29
CA TYR A 254 -9.45 6.88 -7.87
C TYR A 254 -9.36 5.86 -9.03
N GLN A 255 -9.80 6.25 -10.23
CA GLN A 255 -9.65 5.43 -11.43
C GLN A 255 -8.17 5.12 -11.71
N ARG A 256 -7.29 6.10 -11.62
CA ARG A 256 -5.86 5.97 -11.89
C ARG A 256 -5.16 5.05 -10.89
N ILE A 257 -5.38 5.27 -9.59
CA ILE A 257 -4.62 4.57 -8.54
C ILE A 257 -5.24 3.23 -8.11
N ASN A 258 -6.51 2.98 -8.42
CA ASN A 258 -7.20 1.76 -7.99
C ASN A 258 -7.90 1.03 -9.14
N THR A 259 -9.00 1.56 -9.67
CA THR A 259 -9.87 0.81 -10.59
C THR A 259 -9.15 0.39 -11.87
N GLY A 260 -8.40 1.31 -12.49
CA GLY A 260 -7.66 1.03 -13.73
C GLY A 260 -6.58 -0.03 -13.54
N ARG A 261 -5.91 -0.03 -12.38
CA ARG A 261 -4.93 -1.06 -12.03
C ARG A 261 -5.62 -2.41 -11.82
N ASN A 262 -6.72 -2.44 -11.08
CA ASN A 262 -7.50 -3.67 -10.89
C ASN A 262 -7.99 -4.27 -12.22
N ASP A 263 -8.42 -3.42 -13.15
CA ASP A 263 -8.82 -3.85 -14.51
C ASP A 263 -7.65 -4.44 -15.30
N ALA A 264 -6.47 -3.87 -15.18
CA ALA A 264 -5.25 -4.40 -15.82
C ALA A 264 -4.72 -5.68 -15.15
N TRP A 265 -4.94 -5.85 -13.84
CA TRP A 265 -4.45 -7.01 -13.10
C TRP A 265 -5.30 -8.26 -13.29
N VAL A 266 -6.62 -8.13 -13.35
CA VAL A 266 -7.52 -9.29 -13.46
C VAL A 266 -7.17 -10.20 -14.64
N PRO A 267 -6.92 -9.71 -15.88
CA PRO A 267 -6.46 -10.55 -16.97
C PRO A 267 -5.12 -11.27 -16.69
N LYS A 268 -4.20 -10.62 -15.97
CA LYS A 268 -2.90 -11.20 -15.58
C LYS A 268 -3.02 -12.29 -14.51
N LEU A 269 -4.09 -12.25 -13.69
CA LEU A 269 -4.37 -13.25 -12.66
C LEU A 269 -5.07 -14.50 -13.20
N GLN A 270 -5.88 -14.37 -14.27
CA GLN A 270 -6.64 -15.49 -14.83
C GLN A 270 -5.79 -16.70 -15.26
N PRO A 271 -4.58 -16.56 -15.86
CA PRO A 271 -3.73 -17.70 -16.19
C PRO A 271 -3.37 -18.56 -14.97
N TYR A 272 -3.26 -17.97 -13.77
CA TYR A 272 -2.96 -18.72 -12.54
C TYR A 272 -4.14 -19.56 -12.03
N LEU A 273 -5.35 -19.32 -12.58
CA LEU A 273 -6.56 -20.07 -12.28
C LEU A 273 -6.85 -21.19 -13.31
N GLN A 274 -5.95 -21.41 -14.26
CA GLN A 274 -6.09 -22.52 -15.21
C GLN A 274 -5.72 -23.86 -14.55
N ALA A 275 -6.28 -24.95 -15.09
CA ALA A 275 -6.00 -26.28 -14.58
C ALA A 275 -4.49 -26.59 -14.57
N GLY A 276 -4.02 -27.26 -13.52
CA GLY A 276 -2.63 -27.67 -13.38
C GLY A 276 -1.65 -26.58 -12.92
N GLN A 277 -2.10 -25.35 -12.66
CA GLN A 277 -1.21 -24.26 -12.23
C GLN A 277 -0.74 -24.35 -10.77
N GLY A 278 -1.39 -25.18 -9.95
CA GLY A 278 -1.13 -25.25 -8.52
C GLY A 278 -1.65 -24.04 -7.76
N GLY A 279 -1.14 -23.82 -6.55
CA GLY A 279 -1.51 -22.67 -5.70
C GLY A 279 -0.69 -21.43 -6.03
N THR A 280 -1.33 -20.26 -5.98
CA THR A 280 -0.70 -18.94 -6.14
C THR A 280 -1.17 -18.02 -5.01
N LEU A 281 -0.25 -17.41 -4.27
CA LEU A 281 -0.55 -16.32 -3.34
C LEU A 281 -0.33 -14.98 -4.04
N VAL A 282 -1.31 -14.10 -4.01
CA VAL A 282 -1.25 -12.73 -4.54
C VAL A 282 -1.28 -11.79 -3.35
N VAL A 283 -0.23 -11.01 -3.16
CA VAL A 283 -0.08 -10.04 -2.08
C VAL A 283 -0.11 -8.65 -2.68
N VAL A 284 -1.20 -7.93 -2.47
CA VAL A 284 -1.43 -6.58 -3.02
C VAL A 284 -2.06 -5.69 -1.96
N GLY A 285 -1.93 -4.38 -2.11
CA GLY A 285 -2.54 -3.45 -1.17
C GLY A 285 -4.02 -3.75 -0.94
N THR A 286 -4.43 -3.74 0.33
CA THR A 286 -5.78 -4.11 0.75
C THR A 286 -6.87 -3.44 -0.07
N LEU A 287 -6.67 -2.17 -0.44
CA LEU A 287 -7.66 -1.39 -1.17
C LEU A 287 -8.02 -2.00 -2.54
N HIS A 288 -7.06 -2.65 -3.21
CA HIS A 288 -7.28 -3.31 -4.49
C HIS A 288 -8.24 -4.51 -4.41
N LEU A 289 -8.46 -5.05 -3.21
CA LEU A 289 -9.33 -6.20 -3.01
C LEU A 289 -10.77 -5.83 -2.63
N LEU A 290 -10.98 -4.56 -2.19
CA LEU A 290 -12.22 -4.12 -1.56
C LEU A 290 -13.15 -3.36 -2.52
N GLY A 291 -14.45 -3.36 -2.17
CA GLY A 291 -15.50 -2.64 -2.92
C GLY A 291 -15.86 -3.27 -4.26
N SER A 292 -16.84 -2.69 -4.94
CA SER A 292 -17.35 -3.18 -6.24
C SER A 292 -16.30 -3.18 -7.35
N ASP A 293 -15.28 -2.33 -7.25
CA ASP A 293 -14.18 -2.20 -8.21
C ASP A 293 -12.96 -3.04 -7.80
N GLY A 294 -13.05 -3.76 -6.68
CA GLY A 294 -11.97 -4.60 -6.18
C GLY A 294 -11.78 -5.88 -7.00
N VAL A 295 -10.57 -6.40 -7.00
CA VAL A 295 -10.21 -7.65 -7.70
C VAL A 295 -11.09 -8.82 -7.28
N VAL A 296 -11.50 -8.87 -5.99
CA VAL A 296 -12.43 -9.89 -5.47
C VAL A 296 -13.75 -9.90 -6.24
N GLU A 297 -14.40 -8.73 -6.34
CA GLU A 297 -15.71 -8.64 -7.03
C GLU A 297 -15.55 -8.78 -8.56
N LYS A 298 -14.46 -8.30 -9.14
CA LYS A 298 -14.17 -8.48 -10.56
C LYS A 298 -13.98 -9.96 -10.94
N LEU A 299 -13.34 -10.75 -10.10
CA LEU A 299 -13.21 -12.20 -10.32
C LEU A 299 -14.52 -12.94 -10.11
N LYS A 300 -15.34 -12.54 -9.12
CA LYS A 300 -16.72 -13.07 -8.98
C LYS A 300 -17.57 -12.79 -10.23
N ALA A 301 -17.49 -11.56 -10.77
CA ALA A 301 -18.21 -11.18 -12.00
C ALA A 301 -17.77 -11.99 -13.22
N LYS A 302 -16.56 -12.55 -13.22
CA LYS A 302 -16.07 -13.51 -14.24
C LYS A 302 -16.48 -14.97 -13.98
N GLY A 303 -17.28 -15.23 -12.96
CA GLY A 303 -17.81 -16.56 -12.65
C GLY A 303 -16.93 -17.42 -11.74
N TYR A 304 -15.83 -16.88 -11.20
CA TYR A 304 -15.01 -17.62 -10.25
C TYR A 304 -15.68 -17.69 -8.87
N LYS A 305 -15.53 -18.84 -8.20
CA LYS A 305 -15.93 -18.97 -6.80
C LYS A 305 -14.88 -18.27 -5.92
N VAL A 306 -15.30 -17.24 -5.18
CA VAL A 306 -14.43 -16.47 -4.29
C VAL A 306 -15.00 -16.52 -2.87
N GLU A 307 -14.20 -17.01 -1.93
CA GLU A 307 -14.59 -17.21 -0.53
C GLU A 307 -13.59 -16.51 0.42
N ARG A 308 -14.10 -15.81 1.44
CA ARG A 308 -13.24 -15.27 2.50
C ARG A 308 -12.67 -16.41 3.34
N VAL A 309 -11.36 -16.40 3.56
CA VAL A 309 -10.65 -17.34 4.44
C VAL A 309 -10.37 -16.63 5.76
N CYS A 310 -11.09 -17.01 6.83
CA CYS A 310 -10.95 -16.43 8.15
C CYS A 310 -11.48 -17.39 9.22
N SER A 311 -10.60 -18.17 9.81
CA SER A 311 -10.96 -19.10 10.91
C SER A 311 -11.39 -18.33 12.16
N ALA A 312 -10.72 -17.22 12.48
CA ALA A 312 -11.04 -16.37 13.62
C ALA A 312 -12.42 -15.68 13.50
N CYS A 313 -12.96 -15.53 12.27
CA CYS A 313 -14.28 -14.94 12.04
C CYS A 313 -15.42 -15.93 12.38
N LYS A 314 -15.17 -17.24 12.30
CA LYS A 314 -16.15 -18.28 12.55
C LYS A 314 -16.36 -18.54 14.05
N ALA A 315 -15.37 -18.26 14.89
CA ALA A 315 -15.43 -18.49 16.33
C ALA A 315 -16.30 -17.45 17.09
N LYS A 316 -16.81 -16.43 16.39
CA LYS A 316 -17.64 -15.35 16.98
C LYS A 316 -19.13 -15.47 16.67
N ARG A 317 -19.58 -16.60 16.08
CA ARG A 317 -21.02 -16.87 15.83
C ARG A 317 -21.57 -17.87 16.81
#